data_5a3e8a55da0a6db6ff9e9d8d2f3743b7
#
_entry.id   5a3e8a55da0a6db6ff9e9d8d2f3743b7
#
_cell.length_a   1.000
_cell.length_b   1.000
_cell.length_c   1.000
_cell.angle_alpha   90.00
_cell.angle_beta   90.00
_cell.angle_gamma   90.00
#
_symmetry.space_group_name_H-M   'P 1'
#
loop_
_entity.id
_entity.type
_entity.pdbx_description
1 polymer ?
#
loop_
_entity_poly.entity_id
_entity_poly.type
_entity_poly.pdbx_seq_one_letter_code
_entity_poly.pdbx_strand_id
1 'polypeptide(L)'
;MVDSEEVEACLSPKDCPCPEICHPNLPEFSIYDIPYLSKPRKRELLGQGILEAKDIPLSFDLNDKQRLVAERARTNTEHVDKSSLGAELDRLQYPLWFLDYETCISALPMYDGYHPQQQIVFQYSLHRLDQPEGSLQHFSHIAVTTGDPSLSLYLIIAQAASKASYNLIFFL
;
A
#
# COMPACT_ATOMS: atom_id res chain seq x y z
N MET A 1 -25.98 -21.87 -10.82
CA MET A 1 -24.85 -21.65 -11.74
C MET A 1 -24.86 -20.15 -12.03
N VAL A 2 -23.82 -19.46 -11.62
CA VAL A 2 -23.65 -18.03 -11.95
C VAL A 2 -23.33 -17.98 -13.44
N ASP A 3 -24.00 -17.11 -14.17
CA ASP A 3 -23.83 -17.00 -15.62
C ASP A 3 -22.39 -16.53 -15.95
N SER A 4 -21.81 -17.05 -17.03
CA SER A 4 -20.42 -16.76 -17.40
C SER A 4 -20.19 -15.25 -17.66
N GLU A 5 -21.21 -14.49 -18.04
CA GLU A 5 -21.14 -13.03 -18.18
C GLU A 5 -21.09 -12.31 -16.84
N GLU A 6 -21.71 -12.83 -15.78
CA GLU A 6 -21.65 -12.25 -14.43
C GLU A 6 -20.28 -12.50 -13.75
N VAL A 7 -19.65 -13.63 -14.05
CA VAL A 7 -18.29 -13.95 -13.56
C VAL A 7 -17.25 -13.00 -14.18
N GLU A 8 -17.49 -12.53 -15.40
CA GLU A 8 -16.60 -11.56 -16.06
C GLU A 8 -16.56 -10.19 -15.36
N ALA A 9 -17.58 -9.84 -14.58
CA ALA A 9 -17.61 -8.60 -13.82
C ALA A 9 -16.63 -8.60 -12.62
N CYS A 10 -16.24 -9.77 -12.09
CA CYS A 10 -15.43 -9.90 -10.88
C CYS A 10 -13.96 -10.25 -11.20
N LEU A 11 -13.24 -9.28 -11.75
CA LEU A 11 -11.79 -9.40 -12.02
C LEU A 11 -10.92 -8.87 -10.88
N SER A 12 -11.48 -8.60 -9.71
CA SER A 12 -10.78 -8.14 -8.52
C SER A 12 -11.35 -8.79 -7.26
N PRO A 13 -11.31 -10.15 -7.16
CA PRO A 13 -11.89 -10.86 -6.03
C PRO A 13 -11.20 -10.53 -4.70
N LYS A 14 -9.94 -10.09 -4.72
CA LYS A 14 -9.19 -9.69 -3.51
C LYS A 14 -9.74 -8.41 -2.86
N ASP A 15 -10.39 -7.56 -3.65
CA ASP A 15 -11.02 -6.32 -3.17
C ASP A 15 -12.51 -6.52 -2.84
N CYS A 16 -13.03 -7.73 -3.03
CA CYS A 16 -14.44 -8.06 -2.82
C CYS A 16 -14.68 -8.48 -1.38
N PRO A 17 -15.70 -7.95 -0.69
CA PRO A 17 -16.05 -8.39 0.67
C PRO A 17 -16.61 -9.82 0.73
N CYS A 18 -17.03 -10.40 -0.41
CA CYS A 18 -17.64 -11.73 -0.50
C CYS A 18 -17.03 -12.55 -1.66
N PRO A 19 -15.69 -12.73 -1.72
CA PRO A 19 -15.06 -13.44 -2.84
C PRO A 19 -15.49 -14.90 -2.94
N GLU A 20 -15.81 -15.54 -1.84
CA GLU A 20 -16.22 -16.95 -1.76
C GLU A 20 -17.51 -17.26 -2.50
N ILE A 21 -18.37 -16.26 -2.74
CA ILE A 21 -19.61 -16.46 -3.51
C ILE A 21 -19.31 -16.64 -4.98
N CYS A 22 -18.47 -15.78 -5.56
CA CYS A 22 -18.15 -15.81 -6.99
C CYS A 22 -16.91 -16.67 -7.28
N HIS A 23 -16.01 -16.81 -6.32
CA HIS A 23 -14.75 -17.53 -6.43
C HIS A 23 -14.55 -18.52 -5.27
N PRO A 24 -15.43 -19.53 -5.12
CA PRO A 24 -15.40 -20.45 -3.97
C PRO A 24 -14.11 -21.27 -3.86
N ASN A 25 -13.36 -21.39 -4.96
CA ASN A 25 -12.12 -22.16 -5.05
C ASN A 25 -10.93 -21.24 -5.45
N LEU A 26 -10.96 -19.98 -5.03
CA LEU A 26 -9.85 -19.06 -5.32
C LEU A 26 -8.57 -19.57 -4.63
N PRO A 27 -7.49 -19.84 -5.39
CA PRO A 27 -6.22 -20.24 -4.80
C PRO A 27 -5.67 -19.11 -3.90
N GLU A 28 -4.91 -19.48 -2.90
CA GLU A 28 -4.20 -18.53 -2.02
C GLU A 28 -3.35 -17.57 -2.84
N PHE A 29 -2.68 -18.09 -3.90
CA PHE A 29 -1.87 -17.29 -4.80
C PHE A 29 -2.32 -17.47 -6.26
N SER A 30 -3.16 -16.59 -6.72
CA SER A 30 -3.85 -16.61 -8.00
C SER A 30 -3.30 -15.58 -8.99
N ILE A 31 -3.81 -15.58 -10.23
CA ILE A 31 -3.51 -14.51 -11.22
C ILE A 31 -3.92 -13.12 -10.75
N TYR A 32 -4.81 -13.02 -9.77
CA TYR A 32 -5.24 -11.75 -9.18
C TYR A 32 -4.21 -11.14 -8.23
N ASP A 33 -3.24 -11.93 -7.79
CA ASP A 33 -2.11 -11.49 -6.95
C ASP A 33 -0.95 -10.95 -7.79
N ILE A 34 -0.99 -11.12 -9.12
CA ILE A 34 0.01 -10.55 -10.01
C ILE A 34 -0.16 -9.03 -10.07
N PRO A 35 0.83 -8.24 -9.63
CA PRO A 35 0.70 -6.81 -9.50
C PRO A 35 0.42 -6.14 -10.84
N TYR A 36 -0.59 -5.26 -10.85
CA TYR A 36 -0.97 -4.46 -12.02
C TYR A 36 -1.26 -5.28 -13.29
N LEU A 37 -1.65 -6.56 -13.16
CA LEU A 37 -2.09 -7.36 -14.30
C LEU A 37 -3.40 -6.79 -14.83
N SER A 38 -3.40 -6.37 -16.10
CA SER A 38 -4.56 -5.70 -16.71
C SER A 38 -5.75 -6.65 -16.86
N LYS A 39 -6.96 -6.08 -16.87
CA LYS A 39 -8.19 -6.86 -17.06
C LYS A 39 -8.19 -7.72 -18.33
N PRO A 40 -7.75 -7.24 -19.52
CA PRO A 40 -7.65 -8.08 -20.71
C PRO A 40 -6.74 -9.30 -20.50
N ARG A 41 -5.57 -9.12 -19.86
CA ARG A 41 -4.63 -10.22 -19.60
C ARG A 41 -5.18 -11.22 -18.59
N LYS A 42 -5.91 -10.75 -17.57
CA LYS A 42 -6.64 -11.65 -16.66
C LYS A 42 -7.66 -12.51 -17.41
N ARG A 43 -8.45 -11.90 -18.31
CA ARG A 43 -9.42 -12.64 -19.15
C ARG A 43 -8.75 -13.67 -20.05
N GLU A 44 -7.63 -13.32 -20.65
CA GLU A 44 -6.84 -14.22 -21.49
C GLU A 44 -6.40 -15.47 -20.72
N LEU A 45 -5.84 -15.29 -19.52
CA LEU A 45 -5.45 -16.42 -18.65
C LEU A 45 -6.64 -17.24 -18.21
N LEU A 46 -7.73 -16.62 -17.81
CA LEU A 46 -8.98 -17.31 -17.44
C LEU A 46 -9.56 -18.09 -18.63
N GLY A 47 -9.52 -17.54 -19.85
CA GLY A 47 -9.93 -18.22 -21.07
C GLY A 47 -9.09 -19.46 -21.40
N GLN A 48 -7.85 -19.51 -20.90
CA GLN A 48 -6.96 -20.68 -20.97
C GLN A 48 -7.13 -21.64 -19.76
N GLY A 49 -8.06 -21.36 -18.85
CA GLY A 49 -8.26 -22.14 -17.62
C GLY A 49 -7.18 -21.94 -16.55
N ILE A 50 -6.38 -20.88 -16.67
CA ILE A 50 -5.29 -20.58 -15.75
C ILE A 50 -5.80 -19.64 -14.66
N LEU A 51 -5.80 -20.13 -13.42
CA LEU A 51 -6.21 -19.37 -12.24
C LEU A 51 -5.06 -19.22 -11.24
N GLU A 52 -4.22 -20.23 -11.06
CA GLU A 52 -3.06 -20.14 -10.18
C GLU A 52 -1.90 -19.40 -10.84
N ALA A 53 -1.25 -18.51 -10.09
CA ALA A 53 -0.13 -17.71 -10.61
C ALA A 53 1.07 -18.58 -11.06
N LYS A 54 1.28 -19.73 -10.42
CA LYS A 54 2.34 -20.69 -10.79
C LYS A 54 2.16 -21.30 -12.19
N ASP A 55 0.92 -21.38 -12.68
CA ASP A 55 0.58 -22.03 -13.94
C ASP A 55 0.66 -21.09 -15.16
N ILE A 56 0.94 -19.80 -14.92
CA ILE A 56 1.12 -18.82 -16.01
C ILE A 56 2.28 -19.27 -16.90
N PRO A 57 2.05 -19.44 -18.23
CA PRO A 57 3.11 -19.86 -19.16
C PRO A 57 4.31 -18.91 -19.15
N LEU A 58 5.52 -19.45 -19.29
CA LEU A 58 6.74 -18.65 -19.39
C LEU A 58 6.73 -17.72 -20.61
N SER A 59 6.02 -18.10 -21.66
CA SER A 59 5.83 -17.31 -22.87
C SER A 59 4.79 -16.21 -22.75
N PHE A 60 4.01 -16.19 -21.65
CA PHE A 60 3.01 -15.16 -21.44
C PHE A 60 3.69 -13.80 -21.25
N ASP A 61 3.16 -12.77 -21.90
CA ASP A 61 3.75 -11.43 -21.87
C ASP A 61 3.54 -10.76 -20.50
N LEU A 62 4.56 -10.81 -19.66
CA LEU A 62 4.62 -10.19 -18.34
C LEU A 62 5.80 -9.21 -18.28
N ASN A 63 5.64 -8.11 -17.58
CA ASN A 63 6.77 -7.25 -17.23
C ASN A 63 7.66 -7.94 -16.15
N ASP A 64 8.85 -7.38 -15.90
CA ASP A 64 9.84 -7.99 -15.01
C ASP A 64 9.31 -8.25 -13.59
N LYS A 65 8.55 -7.28 -13.03
CA LYS A 65 7.93 -7.44 -11.69
C LYS A 65 6.90 -8.56 -11.68
N GLN A 66 6.04 -8.61 -12.68
CA GLN A 66 5.01 -9.63 -12.82
C GLN A 66 5.62 -11.01 -13.04
N ARG A 67 6.67 -11.09 -13.88
CA ARG A 67 7.42 -12.31 -14.15
C ARG A 67 8.08 -12.84 -12.87
N LEU A 68 8.72 -11.97 -12.11
CA LEU A 68 9.32 -12.35 -10.83
C LEU A 68 8.28 -12.95 -9.88
N VAL A 69 7.10 -12.32 -9.75
CA VAL A 69 6.04 -12.80 -8.87
C VAL A 69 5.51 -14.16 -9.34
N ALA A 70 5.25 -14.35 -10.65
CA ALA A 70 4.81 -15.62 -11.20
C ALA A 70 5.88 -16.74 -11.02
N GLU A 71 7.16 -16.41 -11.16
CA GLU A 71 8.25 -17.33 -10.92
C GLU A 71 8.34 -17.74 -9.44
N ARG A 72 8.17 -16.80 -8.51
CA ARG A 72 8.16 -17.10 -7.07
C ARG A 72 6.96 -17.95 -6.67
N ALA A 73 5.80 -17.72 -7.27
CA ALA A 73 4.65 -18.60 -7.11
C ALA A 73 4.96 -20.03 -7.55
N ARG A 74 5.69 -20.20 -8.66
CA ARG A 74 6.05 -21.49 -9.20
C ARG A 74 7.07 -22.24 -8.34
N THR A 75 8.05 -21.52 -7.80
CA THR A 75 9.12 -22.10 -6.98
C THR A 75 8.77 -22.17 -5.49
N ASN A 76 7.69 -21.54 -5.09
CA ASN A 76 7.28 -21.35 -3.68
C ASN A 76 8.43 -20.80 -2.82
N THR A 77 9.13 -19.78 -3.31
CA THR A 77 10.28 -19.17 -2.64
C THR A 77 10.10 -17.67 -2.50
N GLU A 78 10.57 -17.14 -1.39
CA GLU A 78 10.69 -15.69 -1.20
C GLU A 78 11.87 -15.15 -2.03
N HIS A 79 11.75 -13.88 -2.42
CA HIS A 79 12.85 -13.17 -3.06
C HIS A 79 13.16 -11.90 -2.28
N VAL A 80 14.37 -11.86 -1.75
CA VAL A 80 14.92 -10.66 -1.11
C VAL A 80 16.27 -10.36 -1.76
N ASP A 81 16.36 -9.25 -2.47
CA ASP A 81 17.64 -8.72 -2.92
C ASP A 81 18.37 -8.08 -1.74
N LYS A 82 19.11 -8.93 -0.99
CA LYS A 82 19.83 -8.50 0.21
C LYS A 82 20.90 -7.45 -0.09
N SER A 83 21.48 -7.49 -1.29
CA SER A 83 22.52 -6.53 -1.68
C SER A 83 21.95 -5.14 -1.87
N SER A 84 20.90 -5.03 -2.68
CA SER A 84 20.22 -3.74 -2.90
C SER A 84 19.57 -3.22 -1.64
N LEU A 85 18.92 -4.09 -0.85
CA LEU A 85 18.32 -3.70 0.41
C LEU A 85 19.38 -3.21 1.42
N GLY A 86 20.51 -3.91 1.54
CA GLY A 86 21.62 -3.50 2.38
C GLY A 86 22.16 -2.13 1.99
N ALA A 87 22.40 -1.92 0.69
CA ALA A 87 22.87 -0.63 0.18
C ALA A 87 21.90 0.54 0.47
N GLU A 88 20.59 0.30 0.42
CA GLU A 88 19.60 1.33 0.79
C GLU A 88 19.57 1.57 2.31
N LEU A 89 19.68 0.52 3.13
CA LEU A 89 19.74 0.66 4.58
C LEU A 89 21.01 1.39 5.03
N ASP A 90 22.16 1.16 4.38
CA ASP A 90 23.42 1.83 4.68
C ASP A 90 23.40 3.33 4.36
N ARG A 91 22.45 3.79 3.53
CA ARG A 91 22.24 5.23 3.25
C ARG A 91 21.48 5.95 4.34
N LEU A 92 20.81 5.22 5.23
CA LEU A 92 20.04 5.82 6.30
C LEU A 92 20.97 6.54 7.29
N GLN A 93 20.67 7.79 7.55
CA GLN A 93 21.44 8.63 8.50
C GLN A 93 20.57 8.91 9.73
N TYR A 94 21.13 8.70 10.90
CA TYR A 94 20.44 8.99 12.15
C TYR A 94 20.56 10.48 12.54
N PRO A 95 19.56 11.03 13.25
CA PRO A 95 18.32 10.36 13.72
C PRO A 95 17.34 10.05 12.59
N LEU A 96 16.66 8.88 12.67
CA LEU A 96 15.56 8.54 11.81
C LEU A 96 14.25 9.05 12.43
N TRP A 97 13.38 9.57 11.57
CA TRP A 97 12.05 10.03 11.94
C TRP A 97 11.01 9.25 11.15
N PHE A 98 10.02 8.71 11.83
CA PHE A 98 8.92 7.96 11.24
C PHE A 98 7.63 8.70 11.53
N LEU A 99 6.99 9.20 10.48
CA LEU A 99 5.75 9.97 10.58
C LEU A 99 4.60 9.20 9.98
N ASP A 100 3.53 9.11 10.75
CA ASP A 100 2.23 8.65 10.33
C ASP A 100 1.18 9.70 10.72
N TYR A 101 0.11 9.84 9.93
CA TYR A 101 -0.95 10.80 10.21
C TYR A 101 -2.30 10.29 9.73
N GLU A 102 -3.35 10.66 10.47
CA GLU A 102 -4.72 10.30 10.15
C GLU A 102 -5.47 11.50 9.56
N THR A 103 -6.30 11.21 8.57
CA THR A 103 -7.13 12.19 7.91
C THR A 103 -8.60 11.81 7.97
N CYS A 104 -9.47 12.81 7.96
CA CYS A 104 -10.88 12.63 7.72
C CYS A 104 -11.30 13.37 6.44
N ILE A 105 -12.39 12.89 5.85
CA ILE A 105 -13.05 13.52 4.72
C ILE A 105 -14.54 13.67 5.03
N SER A 106 -15.15 14.73 4.50
CA SER A 106 -16.59 14.96 4.62
C SER A 106 -17.19 15.28 3.26
N ALA A 107 -18.43 14.85 3.05
CA ALA A 107 -19.20 15.21 1.87
C ALA A 107 -19.54 16.71 1.82
N LEU A 108 -19.58 17.37 3.00
CA LEU A 108 -19.77 18.81 3.11
C LEU A 108 -18.46 19.45 3.58
N PRO A 109 -18.10 20.65 3.09
CA PRO A 109 -16.96 21.39 3.60
C PRO A 109 -17.08 21.59 5.12
N MET A 110 -16.03 21.21 5.86
CA MET A 110 -16.02 21.32 7.31
C MET A 110 -15.57 22.71 7.78
N TYR A 111 -14.82 23.43 6.95
CA TYR A 111 -14.26 24.74 7.26
C TYR A 111 -14.40 25.67 6.07
N ASP A 112 -14.40 26.98 6.34
CA ASP A 112 -14.45 28.01 5.29
C ASP A 112 -13.26 27.90 4.34
N GLY A 113 -13.54 27.98 3.04
CA GLY A 113 -12.52 27.84 2.00
C GLY A 113 -12.17 26.41 1.60
N TYR A 114 -12.75 25.41 2.27
CA TYR A 114 -12.57 24.01 1.91
C TYR A 114 -13.60 23.56 0.87
N HIS A 115 -13.24 22.55 0.07
CA HIS A 115 -14.16 21.92 -0.87
C HIS A 115 -14.65 20.56 -0.33
N PRO A 116 -15.77 20.02 -0.86
CA PRO A 116 -16.25 18.68 -0.53
C PRO A 116 -15.16 17.64 -0.76
N GLN A 117 -15.11 16.60 0.08
CA GLN A 117 -14.14 15.50 0.02
C GLN A 117 -12.67 15.92 0.20
N GLN A 118 -12.41 17.12 0.70
CA GLN A 118 -11.05 17.53 1.06
C GLN A 118 -10.56 16.77 2.29
N GLN A 119 -9.36 16.24 2.20
CA GLN A 119 -8.70 15.59 3.33
C GLN A 119 -8.26 16.62 4.37
N ILE A 120 -8.54 16.31 5.62
CA ILE A 120 -8.19 17.14 6.77
C ILE A 120 -7.38 16.29 7.74
N VAL A 121 -6.14 16.65 7.97
CA VAL A 121 -5.29 15.96 8.94
C VAL A 121 -5.75 16.35 10.35
N PHE A 122 -6.05 15.36 11.19
CA PHE A 122 -6.51 15.60 12.56
C PHE A 122 -5.66 14.91 13.63
N GLN A 123 -4.79 13.98 13.23
CA GLN A 123 -3.91 13.26 14.16
C GLN A 123 -2.56 13.01 13.49
N TYR A 124 -1.49 12.98 14.27
CA TYR A 124 -0.21 12.42 13.85
C TYR A 124 0.41 11.54 14.95
N SER A 125 1.25 10.63 14.51
CA SER A 125 2.16 9.83 15.32
C SER A 125 3.57 9.99 14.75
N LEU A 126 4.52 10.40 15.57
CA LEU A 126 5.89 10.65 15.16
C LEU A 126 6.83 9.86 16.07
N HIS A 127 7.64 9.00 15.46
CA HIS A 127 8.68 8.27 16.16
C HIS A 127 10.06 8.79 15.77
N ARG A 128 10.97 8.82 16.72
CA ARG A 128 12.36 9.21 16.52
C ARG A 128 13.28 8.13 17.05
N LEU A 129 14.25 7.73 16.23
CA LEU A 129 15.31 6.78 16.58
C LEU A 129 16.66 7.46 16.37
N ASP A 130 17.39 7.69 17.46
CA ASP A 130 18.64 8.47 17.41
C ASP A 130 19.85 7.69 16.90
N GLN A 131 19.82 6.36 17.06
CA GLN A 131 20.90 5.45 16.63
C GLN A 131 20.36 4.03 16.47
N PRO A 132 21.06 3.14 15.74
CA PRO A 132 20.68 1.72 15.68
C PRO A 132 20.53 1.15 17.08
N GLU A 133 19.49 0.34 17.28
CA GLU A 133 19.18 -0.30 18.58
C GLU A 133 18.94 0.68 19.74
N GLY A 134 18.82 1.98 19.46
CA GLY A 134 18.45 3.00 20.43
C GLY A 134 17.00 2.88 20.90
N SER A 135 16.65 3.60 21.96
CA SER A 135 15.25 3.70 22.39
C SER A 135 14.44 4.55 21.41
N LEU A 136 13.28 4.04 21.02
CA LEU A 136 12.34 4.75 20.19
C LEU A 136 11.59 5.81 21.02
N GLN A 137 11.72 7.07 20.66
CA GLN A 137 10.94 8.15 21.24
C GLN A 137 9.64 8.30 20.45
N HIS A 138 8.52 8.48 21.13
CA HIS A 138 7.21 8.64 20.49
C HIS A 138 6.56 9.96 20.89
N PHE A 139 6.05 10.66 19.89
CA PHE A 139 5.28 11.88 20.01
C PHE A 139 3.97 11.70 19.24
N SER A 140 2.86 12.04 19.82
CA SER A 140 1.57 11.99 19.15
C SER A 140 0.71 13.18 19.53
N HIS A 141 -0.21 13.53 18.64
CA HIS A 141 -1.18 14.58 18.91
C HIS A 141 -2.47 14.27 18.16
N ILE A 142 -3.59 14.47 18.85
CA ILE A 142 -4.93 14.49 18.27
C ILE A 142 -5.46 15.90 18.42
N ALA A 143 -5.88 16.51 17.34
CA ALA A 143 -6.46 17.84 17.37
C ALA A 143 -7.86 17.80 18.03
N VAL A 144 -7.98 18.43 19.18
CA VAL A 144 -9.25 18.66 19.86
C VAL A 144 -9.57 20.15 19.72
N THR A 145 -10.15 20.51 18.58
CA THR A 145 -10.46 21.91 18.28
C THR A 145 -11.79 22.03 17.55
N THR A 146 -12.43 23.18 17.70
CA THR A 146 -13.62 23.54 16.91
C THR A 146 -13.28 24.22 15.59
N GLY A 147 -12.01 24.58 15.38
CA GLY A 147 -11.48 25.16 14.16
C GLY A 147 -10.67 24.17 13.32
N ASP A 148 -10.16 24.63 12.17
CA ASP A 148 -9.32 23.83 11.28
C ASP A 148 -8.01 23.41 11.98
N PRO A 149 -7.76 22.10 12.16
CA PRO A 149 -6.57 21.61 12.83
C PRO A 149 -5.34 21.58 11.92
N SER A 150 -5.52 21.67 10.59
CA SER A 150 -4.49 21.35 9.60
C SER A 150 -3.28 22.25 9.72
N LEU A 151 -3.47 23.54 9.98
CA LEU A 151 -2.34 24.48 10.07
C LEU A 151 -1.46 24.19 11.29
N SER A 152 -2.07 23.94 12.45
CA SER A 152 -1.31 23.66 13.68
C SER A 152 -0.53 22.36 13.56
N LEU A 153 -1.14 21.32 13.00
CA LEU A 153 -0.48 20.03 12.74
C LEU A 153 0.62 20.15 11.70
N TYR A 154 0.38 20.91 10.61
CA TYR A 154 1.39 21.18 9.60
C TYR A 154 2.63 21.86 10.20
N LEU A 155 2.45 22.87 11.06
CA LEU A 155 3.57 23.56 11.71
C LEU A 155 4.39 22.63 12.62
N ILE A 156 3.73 21.74 13.36
CA ILE A 156 4.41 20.76 14.21
C ILE A 156 5.20 19.76 13.35
N ILE A 157 4.60 19.24 12.30
CA ILE A 157 5.26 18.33 11.34
C ILE A 157 6.44 19.03 10.66
N ALA A 158 6.26 20.27 10.21
CA ALA A 158 7.31 21.05 9.57
C ALA A 158 8.49 21.33 10.53
N GLN A 159 8.22 21.60 11.81
CA GLN A 159 9.27 21.75 12.82
C GLN A 159 10.03 20.42 13.07
N ALA A 160 9.33 19.30 13.11
CA ALA A 160 9.97 18.00 13.21
C ALA A 160 10.80 17.69 11.95
N ALA A 161 10.26 17.93 10.76
CA ALA A 161 10.95 17.75 9.50
C ALA A 161 12.19 18.63 9.35
N SER A 162 12.13 19.89 9.79
CA SER A 162 13.29 20.79 9.75
C SER A 162 14.46 20.32 10.62
N LYS A 163 14.17 19.56 11.67
CA LYS A 163 15.18 18.93 12.53
C LYS A 163 15.68 17.57 11.98
N ALA A 164 14.92 16.98 11.07
CA ALA A 164 15.18 15.64 10.54
C ALA A 164 16.24 15.60 9.43
N SER A 165 16.68 16.74 8.87
CA SER A 165 17.77 16.84 7.88
C SER A 165 17.83 15.65 6.90
N TYR A 166 16.77 15.43 6.09
CA TYR A 166 16.67 14.38 5.05
C TYR A 166 16.27 12.94 5.50
N ASN A 167 15.97 12.70 6.75
CA ASN A 167 15.73 11.33 7.28
C ASN A 167 14.27 11.12 7.74
N LEU A 168 13.31 11.75 7.09
CA LEU A 168 11.89 11.58 7.38
C LEU A 168 11.31 10.46 6.52
N ILE A 169 10.82 9.41 7.17
CA ILE A 169 10.17 8.25 6.56
C ILE A 169 8.66 8.41 6.77
N PHE A 170 7.91 8.43 5.68
CA PHE A 170 6.45 8.44 5.73
C PHE A 170 5.94 7.00 5.64
N PHE A 171 4.97 6.66 6.48
CA PHE A 171 4.11 5.49 6.27
C PHE A 171 2.91 5.94 5.43
N LEU A 172 2.72 5.30 4.27
CA LEU A 172 1.63 5.53 3.34
C LEU A 172 0.64 4.36 3.41
#